data_e70af21a5848f192406170ea531fa3d0
#
_entry.id   e70af21a5848f192406170ea531fa3d0
#
_cell.length_a   1.000
_cell.length_b   1.000
_cell.length_c   1.000
_cell.angle_alpha   90.00
_cell.angle_beta   90.00
_cell.angle_gamma   90.00
#
_symmetry.space_group_name_H-M   'P 1'
#
loop_
_entity.id
_entity.type
_entity.pdbx_description
1 polymer ?
#
loop_
_entity_poly.entity_id
_entity_poly.type
_entity_poly.pdbx_seq_one_letter_code
_entity_poly.pdbx_strand_id
1 'polypeptide(L)'
;IKLKQKEDRSGLIALVPDIRWLEDNEIDIPDRLRPLLDQYWPGNLTVVFACDDPRFEAISVNGKVAFRVPDNDLLRMMVDMIGEPIVSTSINRASLPAENDLDKLKSFYASWFDYAIHPHPRNLTKDPRSSTIIEYVSSNEPGNTEGVTNLKCLREGSIPFYGIQNSFAMPTITFVCTANICRSPMAEKLFNYYAKQRGLRMAGDSCGLIEGGRMISLNSMQLLMEKGIEEAKDHVSKQITPDIVKHSWLLLTMEQRHRDFIRKQEPSMAHKVLTLNEIMGGEGDIEDPYGSGLDDYRETFAIIEERITGLIDKIENKQIDLYRQEQ
;
A
#
# COMPACT_ATOMS: atom_id res chain seq x y z
N ILE A 1 1.11 -30.56 4.57
CA ILE A 1 0.29 -31.25 5.59
C ILE A 1 1.10 -32.34 6.28
N LYS A 2 1.71 -33.30 5.54
CA LYS A 2 2.55 -34.35 6.14
C LYS A 2 3.74 -33.79 6.93
N LEU A 3 4.45 -32.79 6.37
CA LEU A 3 5.60 -32.14 7.03
C LEU A 3 5.21 -31.51 8.38
N LYS A 4 4.03 -30.88 8.47
CA LYS A 4 3.55 -30.22 9.68
C LYS A 4 2.92 -31.17 10.67
N GLN A 5 2.66 -32.41 10.30
CA GLN A 5 1.90 -33.38 11.12
C GLN A 5 0.55 -32.79 11.61
N LYS A 6 -0.09 -31.97 10.77
CA LYS A 6 -1.37 -31.33 11.04
C LYS A 6 -2.44 -31.96 10.16
N GLU A 7 -3.57 -32.32 10.75
CA GLU A 7 -4.82 -32.61 10.04
C GLU A 7 -5.49 -31.30 9.57
N ASP A 8 -5.20 -30.20 10.26
CA ASP A 8 -5.75 -28.87 10.02
C ASP A 8 -5.04 -28.17 8.84
N ARG A 9 -5.83 -27.68 7.89
CA ARG A 9 -5.40 -26.93 6.71
C ARG A 9 -5.05 -25.45 7.05
N SER A 10 -5.23 -25.03 8.30
CA SER A 10 -4.93 -23.67 8.73
C SER A 10 -3.44 -23.32 8.54
N GLY A 11 -3.20 -22.11 8.04
CA GLY A 11 -1.85 -21.58 7.82
C GLY A 11 -1.23 -21.95 6.47
N LEU A 12 -1.98 -22.51 5.52
CA LEU A 12 -1.62 -22.57 4.12
C LEU A 12 -2.04 -21.26 3.45
N ILE A 13 -1.16 -20.71 2.60
CA ILE A 13 -1.33 -19.43 1.94
C ILE A 13 -1.15 -19.63 0.44
N ALA A 14 -2.07 -19.13 -0.37
CA ALA A 14 -1.93 -19.05 -1.82
C ALA A 14 -1.14 -17.79 -2.18
N LEU A 15 0.02 -17.95 -2.80
CA LEU A 15 0.80 -16.87 -3.34
C LEU A 15 0.32 -16.58 -4.76
N VAL A 16 -0.01 -15.31 -5.02
CA VAL A 16 -0.45 -14.81 -6.33
C VAL A 16 0.54 -13.75 -6.84
N PRO A 17 0.63 -13.51 -8.16
CA PRO A 17 1.62 -12.59 -8.71
C PRO A 17 1.30 -11.13 -8.36
N ASP A 18 0.02 -10.77 -8.43
CA ASP A 18 -0.49 -9.43 -8.12
C ASP A 18 -1.99 -9.47 -7.74
N ILE A 19 -2.58 -8.30 -7.52
CA ILE A 19 -4.00 -8.18 -7.15
C ILE A 19 -4.93 -8.44 -8.35
N ARG A 20 -4.49 -8.17 -9.59
CA ARG A 20 -5.29 -8.42 -10.80
C ARG A 20 -5.56 -9.90 -10.97
N TRP A 21 -4.61 -10.75 -10.59
CA TRP A 21 -4.84 -12.19 -10.61
C TRP A 21 -6.09 -12.59 -9.81
N LEU A 22 -6.33 -11.97 -8.65
CA LEU A 22 -7.53 -12.23 -7.86
C LEU A 22 -8.80 -11.77 -8.57
N GLU A 23 -8.76 -10.58 -9.18
CA GLU A 23 -9.89 -10.01 -9.94
C GLU A 23 -10.22 -10.85 -11.17
N ASP A 24 -9.21 -11.24 -11.94
CA ASP A 24 -9.35 -12.07 -13.15
C ASP A 24 -9.90 -13.47 -12.83
N ASN A 25 -9.70 -13.94 -11.58
CA ASN A 25 -10.22 -15.21 -11.09
C ASN A 25 -11.46 -15.05 -10.21
N GLU A 26 -12.17 -13.94 -10.35
CA GLU A 26 -13.49 -13.69 -9.73
C GLU A 26 -13.48 -13.74 -8.18
N ILE A 27 -12.33 -13.50 -7.55
CA ILE A 27 -12.25 -13.35 -6.09
C ILE A 27 -12.80 -11.97 -5.71
N ASP A 28 -13.88 -11.94 -4.96
CA ASP A 28 -14.53 -10.69 -4.54
C ASP A 28 -13.64 -9.92 -3.55
N ILE A 29 -13.11 -8.78 -4.01
CA ILE A 29 -12.31 -7.86 -3.21
C ILE A 29 -13.17 -6.67 -2.83
N PRO A 30 -13.55 -6.52 -1.54
CA PRO A 30 -14.31 -5.36 -1.10
C PRO A 30 -13.58 -4.05 -1.41
N ASP A 31 -14.25 -3.10 -2.07
CA ASP A 31 -13.69 -1.79 -2.46
C ASP A 31 -12.96 -1.08 -1.30
N ARG A 32 -13.55 -1.18 -0.09
CA ARG A 32 -12.96 -0.56 1.11
C ARG A 32 -11.62 -1.18 1.51
N LEU A 33 -11.35 -2.42 1.09
CA LEU A 33 -10.09 -3.09 1.37
C LEU A 33 -8.99 -2.73 0.37
N ARG A 34 -9.38 -2.25 -0.83
CA ARG A 34 -8.46 -1.94 -1.92
C ARG A 34 -7.29 -1.02 -1.50
N PRO A 35 -7.50 0.12 -0.86
CA PRO A 35 -6.41 0.98 -0.43
C PRO A 35 -5.42 0.29 0.52
N LEU A 36 -5.91 -0.63 1.35
CA LEU A 36 -5.06 -1.39 2.25
C LEU A 36 -4.19 -2.41 1.48
N LEU A 37 -4.77 -3.09 0.49
CA LEU A 37 -4.02 -4.02 -0.37
C LEU A 37 -2.96 -3.28 -1.16
N ASP A 38 -3.31 -2.18 -1.82
CA ASP A 38 -2.38 -1.32 -2.58
C ASP A 38 -1.23 -0.79 -1.71
N GLN A 39 -1.48 -0.58 -0.43
CA GLN A 39 -0.45 -0.13 0.52
C GLN A 39 0.50 -1.26 0.94
N TYR A 40 -0.01 -2.47 1.18
CA TYR A 40 0.74 -3.55 1.80
C TYR A 40 1.13 -4.70 0.85
N TRP A 41 0.65 -4.69 -0.39
CA TRP A 41 1.03 -5.62 -1.45
C TRP A 41 1.83 -4.91 -2.55
N PRO A 42 2.90 -5.53 -3.02
CA PRO A 42 3.55 -6.75 -2.53
C PRO A 42 4.10 -6.61 -1.10
N GLY A 43 3.96 -7.65 -0.27
CA GLY A 43 4.44 -7.54 1.11
C GLY A 43 4.09 -8.68 2.05
N ASN A 44 4.23 -8.39 3.35
CA ASN A 44 4.01 -9.35 4.44
C ASN A 44 2.58 -9.33 5.01
N LEU A 45 1.62 -8.82 4.26
CA LEU A 45 0.20 -8.93 4.58
C LEU A 45 -0.39 -10.16 3.87
N THR A 46 -1.13 -10.97 4.59
CA THR A 46 -1.95 -12.06 4.07
C THR A 46 -3.41 -11.74 4.37
N VAL A 47 -4.27 -11.85 3.37
CA VAL A 47 -5.70 -11.54 3.52
C VAL A 47 -6.53 -12.76 3.16
N VAL A 48 -7.53 -13.04 3.99
CA VAL A 48 -8.46 -14.13 3.80
C VAL A 48 -9.70 -13.61 3.08
N PHE A 49 -10.01 -14.23 1.93
CA PHE A 49 -11.21 -13.97 1.14
C PHE A 49 -12.11 -15.20 1.06
N ALA A 50 -13.40 -14.98 0.88
CA ALA A 50 -14.32 -16.02 0.44
C ALA A 50 -13.85 -16.54 -0.95
N CYS A 51 -13.83 -17.85 -1.12
CA CYS A 51 -13.34 -18.46 -2.36
C CYS A 51 -13.94 -19.85 -2.51
N ASP A 52 -14.81 -20.00 -3.49
CA ASP A 52 -15.49 -21.27 -3.82
C ASP A 52 -14.82 -21.98 -5.01
N ASP A 53 -13.68 -21.49 -5.50
CA ASP A 53 -12.95 -22.07 -6.63
C ASP A 53 -12.41 -23.46 -6.24
N PRO A 54 -12.76 -24.53 -7.02
CA PRO A 54 -12.34 -25.89 -6.75
C PRO A 54 -10.81 -26.09 -6.70
N ARG A 55 -10.03 -25.25 -7.39
CA ARG A 55 -8.56 -25.28 -7.35
C ARG A 55 -8.00 -25.12 -5.93
N PHE A 56 -8.73 -24.43 -5.07
CA PHE A 56 -8.32 -24.17 -3.69
C PHE A 56 -8.97 -25.08 -2.65
N GLU A 57 -9.77 -26.08 -3.04
CA GLU A 57 -10.44 -26.99 -2.11
C GLU A 57 -9.45 -27.62 -1.10
N ALA A 58 -8.24 -27.94 -1.56
CA ALA A 58 -7.21 -28.55 -0.72
C ALA A 58 -6.67 -27.64 0.39
N ILE A 59 -6.81 -26.33 0.27
CA ILE A 59 -6.30 -25.30 1.22
C ILE A 59 -7.40 -24.42 1.79
N SER A 60 -8.62 -24.56 1.30
CA SER A 60 -9.78 -23.80 1.78
C SER A 60 -10.17 -24.24 3.19
N VAL A 61 -10.52 -23.29 4.02
CA VAL A 61 -11.06 -23.47 5.36
C VAL A 61 -12.39 -22.73 5.46
N ASN A 62 -13.49 -23.47 5.58
CA ASN A 62 -14.85 -22.92 5.65
C ASN A 62 -15.19 -21.99 4.44
N GLY A 63 -14.82 -22.39 3.22
CA GLY A 63 -15.08 -21.61 2.01
C GLY A 63 -14.21 -20.34 1.91
N LYS A 64 -13.10 -20.28 2.64
CA LYS A 64 -12.18 -19.11 2.65
C LYS A 64 -10.75 -19.56 2.37
N VAL A 65 -10.01 -18.73 1.64
CA VAL A 65 -8.60 -18.97 1.28
C VAL A 65 -7.77 -17.75 1.67
N ALA A 66 -6.57 -17.98 2.17
CA ALA A 66 -5.61 -16.95 2.53
C ALA A 66 -4.71 -16.65 1.32
N PHE A 67 -4.74 -15.42 0.81
CA PHE A 67 -3.93 -14.98 -0.32
C PHE A 67 -2.86 -13.98 0.10
N ARG A 68 -1.76 -13.97 -0.64
CA ARG A 68 -0.67 -13.01 -0.46
C ARG A 68 0.03 -12.74 -1.78
N VAL A 69 0.35 -11.46 -2.03
CA VAL A 69 1.33 -11.05 -3.06
C VAL A 69 2.69 -10.89 -2.37
N PRO A 70 3.67 -11.77 -2.65
CA PRO A 70 4.95 -11.75 -1.93
C PRO A 70 5.85 -10.59 -2.39
N ASP A 71 6.58 -9.96 -1.45
CA ASP A 71 7.64 -8.99 -1.75
C ASP A 71 8.95 -9.72 -2.14
N ASN A 72 8.89 -10.42 -3.26
CA ASN A 72 10.01 -11.13 -3.84
C ASN A 72 9.77 -11.30 -5.35
N ASP A 73 10.48 -10.53 -6.15
CA ASP A 73 10.28 -10.46 -7.61
C ASP A 73 10.46 -11.81 -8.29
N LEU A 74 11.48 -12.60 -7.89
CA LEU A 74 11.68 -13.93 -8.44
C LEU A 74 10.48 -14.84 -8.16
N LEU A 75 9.96 -14.81 -6.94
CA LEU A 75 8.81 -15.63 -6.57
C LEU A 75 7.54 -15.20 -7.30
N ARG A 76 7.30 -13.90 -7.44
CA ARG A 76 6.17 -13.38 -8.23
C ARG A 76 6.28 -13.78 -9.68
N MET A 77 7.47 -13.62 -10.29
CA MET A 77 7.73 -14.06 -11.67
C MET A 77 7.51 -15.55 -11.84
N MET A 78 7.90 -16.38 -10.86
CA MET A 78 7.64 -17.83 -10.93
C MET A 78 6.15 -18.13 -10.86
N VAL A 79 5.39 -17.46 -9.98
CA VAL A 79 3.92 -17.62 -9.89
C VAL A 79 3.27 -17.23 -11.22
N ASP A 80 3.68 -16.11 -11.78
CA ASP A 80 3.18 -15.59 -13.06
C ASP A 80 3.49 -16.56 -14.23
N MET A 81 4.72 -17.07 -14.32
CA MET A 81 5.13 -18.04 -15.35
C MET A 81 4.39 -19.37 -15.23
N ILE A 82 4.04 -19.81 -14.03
CA ILE A 82 3.27 -21.03 -13.79
C ILE A 82 1.80 -20.81 -14.19
N GLY A 83 1.31 -19.58 -14.09
CA GLY A 83 -0.09 -19.21 -14.35
C GLY A 83 -1.07 -19.65 -13.24
N GLU A 84 -0.58 -20.31 -12.18
CA GLU A 84 -1.36 -20.83 -11.06
C GLU A 84 -0.72 -20.44 -9.72
N PRO A 85 -1.51 -20.21 -8.66
CA PRO A 85 -1.00 -19.86 -7.34
C PRO A 85 -0.10 -20.94 -6.75
N ILE A 86 0.96 -20.50 -6.09
CA ILE A 86 1.84 -21.40 -5.34
C ILE A 86 1.37 -21.48 -3.88
N VAL A 87 1.07 -22.69 -3.41
CA VAL A 87 0.73 -22.90 -2.00
C VAL A 87 1.98 -22.82 -1.14
N SER A 88 2.00 -21.91 -0.21
CA SER A 88 3.11 -21.64 0.69
C SER A 88 2.76 -21.96 2.13
N THR A 89 3.77 -22.44 2.86
CA THR A 89 3.70 -22.64 4.31
C THR A 89 5.08 -22.46 4.93
N SER A 90 5.14 -22.07 6.22
CA SER A 90 6.40 -22.05 6.97
C SER A 90 6.95 -23.45 7.18
N ILE A 91 8.27 -23.62 7.07
CA ILE A 91 8.92 -24.90 7.39
C ILE A 91 9.12 -24.97 8.91
N ASN A 92 8.19 -25.68 9.58
CA ASN A 92 8.25 -25.93 11.02
C ASN A 92 7.29 -27.08 11.36
N ARG A 93 7.54 -27.74 12.49
CA ARG A 93 6.51 -28.58 13.14
C ARG A 93 5.44 -27.68 13.74
N ALA A 94 4.23 -28.19 13.88
CA ALA A 94 3.13 -27.48 14.51
C ALA A 94 3.57 -26.89 15.87
N SER A 95 3.18 -25.64 16.12
CA SER A 95 3.48 -24.89 17.36
C SER A 95 4.95 -24.50 17.60
N LEU A 96 5.87 -24.77 16.67
CA LEU A 96 7.24 -24.29 16.73
C LEU A 96 7.46 -23.09 15.83
N PRO A 97 8.42 -22.21 16.11
CA PRO A 97 8.83 -21.14 15.19
C PRO A 97 9.29 -21.68 13.84
N ALA A 98 9.16 -20.86 12.79
CA ALA A 98 9.70 -21.22 11.48
C ALA A 98 11.22 -21.37 11.55
N GLU A 99 11.77 -22.44 10.93
CA GLU A 99 13.19 -22.63 10.82
C GLU A 99 13.72 -21.85 9.61
N ASN A 100 14.69 -20.99 9.83
CA ASN A 100 15.31 -20.15 8.81
C ASN A 100 16.80 -20.51 8.59
N ASP A 101 17.35 -21.38 9.41
CA ASP A 101 18.73 -21.87 9.27
C ASP A 101 18.79 -22.92 8.14
N LEU A 102 19.46 -22.57 7.05
CA LEU A 102 19.54 -23.41 5.85
C LEU A 102 20.18 -24.77 6.11
N ASP A 103 21.21 -24.84 6.94
CA ASP A 103 21.92 -26.10 7.20
C ASP A 103 21.05 -27.03 8.03
N LYS A 104 20.28 -26.49 8.96
CA LYS A 104 19.24 -27.25 9.65
C LYS A 104 18.11 -27.69 8.72
N LEU A 105 17.65 -26.78 7.84
CA LEU A 105 16.63 -27.13 6.83
C LEU A 105 17.10 -28.29 5.95
N LYS A 106 18.34 -28.24 5.46
CA LYS A 106 18.93 -29.33 4.67
C LYS A 106 19.06 -30.62 5.48
N SER A 107 19.51 -30.54 6.71
CA SER A 107 19.74 -31.75 7.52
C SER A 107 18.45 -32.43 8.00
N PHE A 108 17.43 -31.65 8.37
CA PHE A 108 16.19 -32.21 8.94
C PHE A 108 15.08 -32.45 7.92
N TYR A 109 15.07 -31.73 6.79
CA TYR A 109 13.94 -31.72 5.85
C TYR A 109 14.32 -32.07 4.42
N ALA A 110 15.58 -32.39 4.09
CA ALA A 110 16.02 -32.68 2.74
C ALA A 110 15.20 -33.76 2.01
N SER A 111 14.65 -34.73 2.73
CA SER A 111 13.80 -35.79 2.15
C SER A 111 12.36 -35.34 1.83
N TRP A 112 12.00 -34.10 2.14
CA TRP A 112 10.64 -33.57 2.01
C TRP A 112 10.45 -32.63 0.83
N PHE A 113 11.54 -32.25 0.13
CA PHE A 113 11.50 -31.36 -1.02
C PHE A 113 12.48 -31.82 -2.11
N ASP A 114 12.09 -31.61 -3.34
CA ASP A 114 12.88 -31.97 -4.52
C ASP A 114 13.87 -30.86 -4.87
N TYR A 115 13.51 -29.62 -4.62
CA TYR A 115 14.29 -28.43 -4.98
C TYR A 115 14.35 -27.44 -3.83
N ALA A 116 15.46 -26.71 -3.72
CA ALA A 116 15.64 -25.58 -2.82
C ALA A 116 16.16 -24.37 -3.60
N ILE A 117 15.39 -23.30 -3.63
CA ILE A 117 15.81 -22.01 -4.17
C ILE A 117 16.36 -21.19 -3.02
N HIS A 118 17.65 -20.88 -3.07
CA HIS A 118 18.33 -20.14 -2.05
C HIS A 118 18.42 -18.66 -2.43
N PRO A 119 17.88 -17.71 -1.62
CA PRO A 119 18.07 -16.30 -1.88
C PRO A 119 19.55 -15.94 -1.75
N HIS A 120 20.02 -15.04 -2.61
CA HIS A 120 21.36 -14.47 -2.42
C HIS A 120 21.42 -13.78 -1.04
N PRO A 121 22.56 -13.87 -0.30
CA PRO A 121 22.67 -13.29 1.04
C PRO A 121 22.26 -11.80 1.15
N ARG A 122 22.39 -11.04 0.06
CA ARG A 122 21.94 -9.63 -0.02
C ARG A 122 20.42 -9.47 -0.02
N ASN A 123 19.68 -10.53 -0.36
CA ASN A 123 18.22 -10.52 -0.51
C ASN A 123 17.52 -11.22 0.67
N LEU A 124 18.24 -11.52 1.73
CA LEU A 124 17.64 -12.04 2.95
C LEU A 124 16.78 -10.93 3.59
N THR A 125 15.54 -11.24 3.89
CA THR A 125 14.65 -10.33 4.60
C THR A 125 15.22 -10.03 5.99
N LYS A 126 15.27 -8.75 6.36
CA LYS A 126 15.74 -8.31 7.67
C LYS A 126 14.81 -8.76 8.81
N ASP A 127 13.56 -9.07 8.51
CA ASP A 127 12.55 -9.50 9.48
C ASP A 127 12.10 -10.93 9.18
N PRO A 128 12.56 -11.93 9.96
CA PRO A 128 12.20 -13.34 9.76
C PRO A 128 10.79 -13.69 10.23
N ARG A 129 10.04 -12.73 10.80
CA ARG A 129 8.67 -12.99 11.28
C ARG A 129 7.75 -13.36 10.12
N SER A 130 6.77 -14.18 10.41
CA SER A 130 5.74 -14.57 9.45
C SER A 130 4.85 -13.38 9.06
N SER A 131 4.10 -13.51 7.96
CA SER A 131 3.11 -12.50 7.56
C SER A 131 2.02 -12.32 8.61
N THR A 132 1.50 -11.10 8.71
CA THR A 132 0.26 -10.83 9.45
C THR A 132 -0.92 -11.32 8.61
N ILE A 133 -1.84 -12.06 9.22
CA ILE A 133 -3.03 -12.60 8.55
C ILE A 133 -4.25 -11.88 9.08
N ILE A 134 -5.01 -11.29 8.18
CA ILE A 134 -6.27 -10.63 8.49
C ILE A 134 -7.42 -11.25 7.70
N GLU A 135 -8.62 -11.06 8.20
CA GLU A 135 -9.88 -11.38 7.55
C GLU A 135 -10.75 -10.13 7.52
N TYR A 136 -11.32 -9.82 6.35
CA TYR A 136 -12.34 -8.80 6.23
C TYR A 136 -13.70 -9.40 6.58
N VAL A 137 -14.36 -8.83 7.59
CA VAL A 137 -15.68 -9.28 8.03
C VAL A 137 -16.73 -8.33 7.47
N SER A 138 -17.64 -8.84 6.64
CA SER A 138 -18.73 -8.04 6.09
C SER A 138 -19.66 -7.55 7.20
N SER A 139 -20.16 -6.32 7.09
CA SER A 139 -21.15 -5.75 8.01
C SER A 139 -22.45 -6.51 8.08
N ASN A 140 -22.70 -7.40 7.11
CA ASN A 140 -23.91 -8.22 7.04
C ASN A 140 -23.80 -9.56 7.80
N GLU A 141 -22.65 -9.88 8.39
CA GLU A 141 -22.54 -11.10 9.21
C GLU A 141 -23.25 -10.92 10.57
N PRO A 142 -24.01 -11.95 11.04
CA PRO A 142 -24.69 -11.89 12.32
C PRO A 142 -23.71 -11.67 13.48
N GLY A 143 -23.86 -10.60 14.23
CA GLY A 143 -23.03 -10.26 15.38
C GLY A 143 -22.07 -9.09 15.14
N ASN A 144 -22.05 -8.48 13.97
CA ASN A 144 -21.30 -7.26 13.71
C ASN A 144 -22.12 -6.03 14.11
N THR A 145 -21.73 -5.33 15.17
CA THR A 145 -22.35 -4.08 15.63
C THR A 145 -21.79 -2.89 14.83
N GLU A 146 -22.64 -1.97 14.45
CA GLU A 146 -22.24 -0.70 13.80
C GLU A 146 -21.12 -0.02 14.61
N GLY A 147 -19.97 0.21 13.97
CA GLY A 147 -18.80 0.88 14.56
C GLY A 147 -17.59 -0.01 14.82
N VAL A 148 -17.68 -1.34 14.67
CA VAL A 148 -16.52 -2.23 14.78
C VAL A 148 -15.71 -2.21 13.46
N THR A 149 -14.39 -2.18 13.57
CA THR A 149 -13.48 -2.35 12.44
C THR A 149 -13.79 -3.65 11.71
N ASN A 150 -14.08 -3.57 10.41
CA ASN A 150 -14.41 -4.74 9.60
C ASN A 150 -13.17 -5.64 9.34
N LEU A 151 -12.16 -5.55 10.17
CA LEU A 151 -10.94 -6.36 10.10
C LEU A 151 -10.77 -7.19 11.36
N LYS A 152 -10.55 -8.47 11.18
CA LYS A 152 -10.19 -9.42 12.23
C LYS A 152 -8.75 -9.87 12.03
N CYS A 153 -7.93 -9.78 13.08
CA CYS A 153 -6.59 -10.35 13.08
C CYS A 153 -6.67 -11.85 13.40
N LEU A 154 -6.25 -12.68 12.45
CA LEU A 154 -6.13 -14.12 12.67
C LEU A 154 -4.75 -14.51 13.18
N ARG A 155 -3.72 -13.75 12.81
CA ARG A 155 -2.34 -13.90 13.29
C ARG A 155 -1.59 -12.58 13.11
N GLU A 156 -1.02 -12.05 14.17
CA GLU A 156 -0.07 -10.94 14.08
C GLU A 156 1.32 -11.47 13.72
N GLY A 157 1.96 -10.84 12.76
CA GLY A 157 3.29 -11.21 12.24
C GLY A 157 4.23 -10.00 12.21
N SER A 158 4.90 -9.79 11.06
CA SER A 158 5.84 -8.67 10.89
C SER A 158 5.19 -7.30 10.83
N ILE A 159 3.91 -7.21 10.48
CA ILE A 159 3.14 -5.97 10.44
C ILE A 159 2.25 -5.91 11.69
N PRO A 160 2.42 -4.91 12.58
CA PRO A 160 1.53 -4.75 13.73
C PRO A 160 0.08 -4.52 13.29
N PHE A 161 -0.86 -5.24 13.91
CA PHE A 161 -2.28 -5.14 13.53
C PHE A 161 -2.86 -3.74 13.74
N TYR A 162 -2.41 -3.03 14.77
CA TYR A 162 -2.80 -1.64 15.01
C TYR A 162 -2.47 -0.72 13.81
N GLY A 163 -1.30 -0.90 13.17
CA GLY A 163 -0.93 -0.16 11.97
C GLY A 163 -1.87 -0.46 10.80
N ILE A 164 -2.23 -1.73 10.61
CA ILE A 164 -3.19 -2.16 9.58
C ILE A 164 -4.58 -1.54 9.83
N GLN A 165 -5.05 -1.53 11.08
CA GLN A 165 -6.33 -0.92 11.45
C GLN A 165 -6.36 0.58 11.16
N ASN A 166 -5.28 1.29 11.47
CA ASN A 166 -5.17 2.73 11.20
C ASN A 166 -5.19 3.01 9.70
N SER A 167 -4.41 2.28 8.90
CA SER A 167 -4.39 2.40 7.44
C SER A 167 -5.75 2.10 6.82
N PHE A 168 -6.45 1.10 7.32
CA PHE A 168 -7.79 0.75 6.88
C PHE A 168 -8.83 1.81 7.26
N ALA A 169 -8.71 2.41 8.45
CA ALA A 169 -9.65 3.42 8.94
C ALA A 169 -9.48 4.76 8.20
N MET A 170 -8.23 5.13 7.87
CA MET A 170 -7.86 6.42 7.28
C MET A 170 -6.69 6.24 6.30
N PRO A 171 -6.93 5.78 5.07
CA PRO A 171 -5.89 5.75 4.04
C PRO A 171 -5.29 7.14 3.82
N THR A 172 -3.97 7.21 3.59
CA THR A 172 -3.27 8.48 3.46
C THR A 172 -2.71 8.65 2.04
N ILE A 173 -2.96 9.81 1.44
CA ILE A 173 -2.30 10.25 0.21
C ILE A 173 -1.19 11.21 0.59
N THR A 174 0.05 10.93 0.15
CA THR A 174 1.18 11.80 0.42
C THR A 174 1.60 12.56 -0.83
N PHE A 175 1.56 13.89 -0.75
CA PHE A 175 1.99 14.79 -1.82
C PHE A 175 3.48 15.09 -1.69
N VAL A 176 4.23 15.04 -2.79
CA VAL A 176 5.69 15.15 -2.76
C VAL A 176 6.18 16.22 -3.72
N CYS A 177 7.01 17.14 -3.22
CA CYS A 177 7.78 18.07 -4.05
C CYS A 177 9.26 18.09 -3.61
N THR A 178 10.06 19.04 -4.08
CA THR A 178 11.48 19.11 -3.72
C THR A 178 11.69 19.38 -2.22
N ALA A 179 11.14 20.47 -1.69
CA ALA A 179 11.47 20.97 -0.35
C ALA A 179 10.31 20.91 0.66
N ASN A 180 9.13 20.52 0.23
CA ASN A 180 7.93 20.50 1.07
C ASN A 180 7.56 21.86 1.70
N ILE A 181 7.75 22.96 0.95
CA ILE A 181 7.44 24.32 1.42
C ILE A 181 6.47 25.09 0.53
N CYS A 182 6.27 24.67 -0.74
CA CYS A 182 5.37 25.34 -1.70
C CYS A 182 4.25 24.40 -2.16
N ARG A 183 4.49 23.61 -3.20
CA ARG A 183 3.48 22.82 -3.93
C ARG A 183 2.85 21.72 -3.08
N SER A 184 3.66 20.86 -2.49
CA SER A 184 3.12 19.71 -1.74
C SER A 184 2.33 20.10 -0.49
N PRO A 185 2.69 21.15 0.30
CA PRO A 185 1.83 21.63 1.37
C PRO A 185 0.50 22.23 0.85
N MET A 186 0.52 22.95 -0.29
CA MET A 186 -0.73 23.44 -0.89
C MET A 186 -1.66 22.27 -1.23
N ALA A 187 -1.13 21.22 -1.88
CA ALA A 187 -1.91 20.03 -2.23
C ALA A 187 -2.44 19.29 -1.00
N GLU A 188 -1.63 19.07 0.04
CA GLU A 188 -2.03 18.46 1.31
C GLU A 188 -3.19 19.19 1.96
N LYS A 189 -3.03 20.50 2.14
CA LYS A 189 -4.02 21.31 2.84
C LYS A 189 -5.33 21.42 2.05
N LEU A 190 -5.26 21.59 0.73
CA LEU A 190 -6.43 21.58 -0.15
C LEU A 190 -7.14 20.21 -0.13
N PHE A 191 -6.38 19.11 -0.19
CA PHE A 191 -6.98 17.78 -0.12
C PHE A 191 -7.74 17.59 1.20
N ASN A 192 -7.10 17.88 2.33
CA ASN A 192 -7.74 17.74 3.65
C ASN A 192 -8.99 18.64 3.78
N TYR A 193 -8.93 19.86 3.25
CA TYR A 193 -10.06 20.78 3.25
C TYR A 193 -11.26 20.22 2.49
N TYR A 194 -11.06 19.77 1.25
CA TYR A 194 -12.14 19.24 0.42
C TYR A 194 -12.59 17.84 0.85
N ALA A 195 -11.69 16.97 1.28
CA ALA A 195 -12.04 15.66 1.82
C ALA A 195 -12.96 15.78 3.05
N LYS A 196 -12.67 16.74 3.95
CA LYS A 196 -13.52 17.04 5.11
C LYS A 196 -14.90 17.55 4.69
N GLN A 197 -14.98 18.45 3.71
CA GLN A 197 -16.26 18.98 3.22
C GLN A 197 -17.14 17.88 2.59
N ARG A 198 -16.55 16.92 1.93
CA ARG A 198 -17.26 15.80 1.28
C ARG A 198 -17.45 14.58 2.19
N GLY A 199 -16.97 14.62 3.43
CA GLY A 199 -17.06 13.50 4.38
C GLY A 199 -16.22 12.28 3.98
N LEU A 200 -15.19 12.49 3.16
CA LEU A 200 -14.28 11.43 2.71
C LEU A 200 -13.37 11.00 3.87
N ARG A 201 -13.33 9.70 4.14
CA ARG A 201 -12.50 9.12 5.21
C ARG A 201 -11.08 8.84 4.70
N MET A 202 -10.35 9.90 4.39
CA MET A 202 -8.97 9.86 3.94
C MET A 202 -8.20 11.05 4.47
N ALA A 203 -6.89 10.91 4.61
CA ALA A 203 -5.99 11.96 5.03
C ALA A 203 -5.03 12.33 3.90
N GLY A 204 -4.77 13.62 3.75
CA GLY A 204 -3.64 14.13 2.99
C GLY A 204 -2.46 14.37 3.90
N ASP A 205 -1.27 14.04 3.44
CA ASP A 205 0.01 14.36 4.06
C ASP A 205 0.98 14.90 3.00
N SER A 206 2.11 15.49 3.38
CA SER A 206 3.09 15.95 2.41
C SER A 206 4.53 15.81 2.92
N CYS A 207 5.48 15.65 1.99
CA CYS A 207 6.90 15.60 2.30
C CYS A 207 7.73 16.13 1.12
N GLY A 208 9.05 16.26 1.32
CA GLY A 208 10.01 16.68 0.31
C GLY A 208 11.12 15.68 0.12
N LEU A 209 11.89 15.81 -0.95
CA LEU A 209 13.07 14.97 -1.20
C LEU A 209 14.29 15.42 -0.41
N ILE A 210 14.34 16.69 0.01
CA ILE A 210 15.45 17.27 0.78
C ILE A 210 15.09 17.43 2.26
N GLU A 211 16.09 17.69 3.09
CA GLU A 211 15.95 17.87 4.53
C GLU A 211 14.86 18.88 4.90
N GLY A 212 14.05 18.52 5.89
CA GLY A 212 12.90 19.29 6.38
C GLY A 212 13.27 20.34 7.45
N GLY A 213 12.27 20.73 8.23
CA GLY A 213 12.41 21.70 9.34
C GLY A 213 12.13 23.15 8.95
N ARG A 214 11.64 23.41 7.73
CA ARG A 214 11.30 24.75 7.24
C ARG A 214 9.81 25.03 7.37
N MET A 215 9.48 26.29 7.58
CA MET A 215 8.10 26.76 7.48
C MET A 215 7.62 26.71 6.01
N ILE A 216 6.31 26.64 5.82
CA ILE A 216 5.68 26.85 4.51
C ILE A 216 6.07 28.19 3.91
N SER A 217 6.18 28.30 2.59
CA SER A 217 6.46 29.60 1.93
C SER A 217 5.36 30.62 2.21
N LEU A 218 5.74 31.89 2.38
CA LEU A 218 4.78 32.95 2.70
C LEU A 218 3.63 33.02 1.68
N ASN A 219 3.96 32.93 0.39
CA ASN A 219 2.95 32.99 -0.67
C ASN A 219 2.00 31.78 -0.62
N SER A 220 2.49 30.56 -0.38
CA SER A 220 1.64 29.39 -0.22
C SER A 220 0.75 29.50 1.01
N MET A 221 1.30 29.95 2.14
CA MET A 221 0.54 30.20 3.36
C MET A 221 -0.56 31.23 3.14
N GLN A 222 -0.22 32.36 2.48
CA GLN A 222 -1.19 33.42 2.20
C GLN A 222 -2.36 32.89 1.37
N LEU A 223 -2.13 32.17 0.29
CA LEU A 223 -3.20 31.65 -0.58
C LEU A 223 -4.08 30.63 0.13
N LEU A 224 -3.51 29.76 0.96
CA LEU A 224 -4.27 28.82 1.77
C LEU A 224 -5.13 29.55 2.83
N MET A 225 -4.59 30.59 3.46
CA MET A 225 -5.35 31.41 4.43
C MET A 225 -6.45 32.22 3.73
N GLU A 226 -6.23 32.78 2.53
CA GLU A 226 -7.27 33.42 1.70
C GLU A 226 -8.43 32.44 1.41
N LYS A 227 -8.15 31.14 1.33
CA LYS A 227 -9.13 30.05 1.20
C LYS A 227 -9.81 29.66 2.52
N GLY A 228 -9.38 30.19 3.65
CA GLY A 228 -9.87 29.85 4.99
C GLY A 228 -9.20 28.61 5.62
N ILE A 229 -8.04 28.20 5.11
CA ILE A 229 -7.26 27.05 5.62
C ILE A 229 -6.17 27.57 6.55
N GLU A 230 -6.53 27.77 7.81
CA GLU A 230 -5.64 28.37 8.81
C GLU A 230 -4.54 27.43 9.30
N GLU A 231 -4.73 26.12 9.21
CA GLU A 231 -3.74 25.10 9.58
C GLU A 231 -2.47 25.17 8.72
N ALA A 232 -2.48 25.97 7.65
CA ALA A 232 -1.30 26.22 6.83
C ALA A 232 -0.13 26.83 7.61
N LYS A 233 -0.41 27.65 8.63
CA LYS A 233 0.61 28.31 9.47
C LYS A 233 1.41 27.35 10.35
N ASP A 234 0.85 26.17 10.65
CA ASP A 234 1.47 25.17 11.51
C ASP A 234 2.31 24.15 10.73
N HIS A 235 2.40 24.32 9.40
CA HIS A 235 3.15 23.39 8.56
C HIS A 235 4.65 23.53 8.77
N VAL A 236 5.29 22.41 9.03
CA VAL A 236 6.75 22.24 9.04
C VAL A 236 7.14 21.18 8.04
N SER A 237 8.03 21.53 7.10
CA SER A 237 8.48 20.61 6.07
C SER A 237 9.18 19.39 6.64
N LYS A 238 8.98 18.23 6.05
CA LYS A 238 9.64 16.97 6.42
C LYS A 238 10.18 16.26 5.19
N GLN A 239 11.25 15.50 5.39
CA GLN A 239 11.85 14.70 4.34
C GLN A 239 11.11 13.39 4.19
N ILE A 240 11.02 12.89 2.94
CA ILE A 240 10.50 11.56 2.64
C ILE A 240 11.35 10.49 3.32
N THR A 241 10.71 9.48 3.86
CA THR A 241 11.35 8.31 4.46
C THR A 241 10.75 7.03 3.88
N PRO A 242 11.45 5.88 3.94
CA PRO A 242 10.87 4.59 3.55
C PRO A 242 9.56 4.29 4.26
N ASP A 243 9.42 4.71 5.54
CA ASP A 243 8.18 4.53 6.28
C ASP A 243 7.02 5.37 5.72
N ILE A 244 7.25 6.60 5.29
CA ILE A 244 6.24 7.42 4.61
C ILE A 244 5.81 6.73 3.31
N VAL A 245 6.78 6.27 2.48
CA VAL A 245 6.46 5.56 1.23
C VAL A 245 5.62 4.32 1.52
N LYS A 246 5.99 3.53 2.51
CA LYS A 246 5.31 2.29 2.87
C LYS A 246 3.90 2.51 3.41
N HIS A 247 3.69 3.54 4.25
CA HIS A 247 2.41 3.79 4.91
C HIS A 247 1.44 4.66 4.10
N SER A 248 1.87 5.25 2.98
CA SER A 248 0.97 5.95 2.06
C SER A 248 0.20 4.97 1.18
N TRP A 249 -1.08 5.22 0.98
CA TRP A 249 -1.85 4.55 -0.08
C TRP A 249 -1.34 4.97 -1.45
N LEU A 250 -1.25 6.30 -1.68
CA LEU A 250 -0.73 6.91 -2.90
C LEU A 250 0.38 7.90 -2.54
N LEU A 251 1.40 7.99 -3.39
CA LEU A 251 2.35 9.09 -3.40
C LEU A 251 2.19 9.87 -4.70
N LEU A 252 1.79 11.13 -4.57
CA LEU A 252 1.52 12.01 -5.71
C LEU A 252 2.58 13.11 -5.77
N THR A 253 3.46 13.00 -6.75
CA THR A 253 4.58 13.93 -6.92
C THR A 253 4.22 15.10 -7.82
N MET A 254 4.85 16.25 -7.62
CA MET A 254 4.63 17.47 -8.43
C MET A 254 5.39 17.40 -9.76
N GLU A 255 6.44 16.58 -9.85
CA GLU A 255 7.28 16.45 -11.04
C GLU A 255 7.66 14.98 -11.27
N GLN A 256 7.89 14.62 -12.53
CA GLN A 256 8.33 13.28 -12.93
C GLN A 256 9.68 12.90 -12.29
N ARG A 257 10.61 13.82 -12.16
CA ARG A 257 11.90 13.56 -11.50
C ARG A 257 11.75 13.13 -10.03
N HIS A 258 10.74 13.63 -9.32
CA HIS A 258 10.43 13.21 -7.95
C HIS A 258 9.90 11.79 -7.92
N ARG A 259 8.97 11.46 -8.83
CA ARG A 259 8.42 10.10 -9.02
C ARG A 259 9.53 9.10 -9.31
N ASP A 260 10.36 9.39 -10.30
CA ASP A 260 11.43 8.49 -10.76
C ASP A 260 12.48 8.26 -9.67
N PHE A 261 12.81 9.31 -8.90
CA PHE A 261 13.69 9.17 -7.74
C PHE A 261 13.10 8.19 -6.70
N ILE A 262 11.83 8.34 -6.33
CA ILE A 262 11.18 7.48 -5.32
C ILE A 262 11.07 6.05 -5.84
N ARG A 263 10.61 5.84 -7.07
CA ARG A 263 10.51 4.52 -7.71
C ARG A 263 11.85 3.78 -7.75
N LYS A 264 12.94 4.51 -7.94
CA LYS A 264 14.30 3.94 -7.92
C LYS A 264 14.75 3.54 -6.53
N GLN A 265 14.36 4.27 -5.48
CA GLN A 265 14.71 3.96 -4.10
C GLN A 265 13.87 2.81 -3.53
N GLU A 266 12.58 2.74 -3.90
CA GLU A 266 11.60 1.78 -3.40
C GLU A 266 10.86 1.09 -4.58
N PRO A 267 11.55 0.21 -5.34
CA PRO A 267 10.99 -0.39 -6.55
C PRO A 267 9.72 -1.22 -6.30
N SER A 268 9.63 -1.89 -5.17
CA SER A 268 8.45 -2.70 -4.80
C SER A 268 7.18 -1.86 -4.59
N MET A 269 7.34 -0.55 -4.37
CA MET A 269 6.25 0.41 -4.16
C MET A 269 6.00 1.31 -5.39
N ALA A 270 6.68 1.03 -6.52
CA ALA A 270 6.63 1.88 -7.72
C ALA A 270 5.19 2.08 -8.26
N HIS A 271 4.34 1.06 -8.16
CA HIS A 271 2.95 1.07 -8.64
C HIS A 271 2.09 2.17 -8.02
N LYS A 272 2.37 2.60 -6.79
CA LYS A 272 1.60 3.64 -6.09
C LYS A 272 2.24 5.02 -6.11
N VAL A 273 3.32 5.22 -6.86
CA VAL A 273 4.04 6.50 -6.98
C VAL A 273 3.80 7.08 -8.37
N LEU A 274 2.98 8.11 -8.45
CA LEU A 274 2.56 8.77 -9.68
C LEU A 274 2.81 10.28 -9.57
N THR A 275 2.77 11.00 -10.70
CA THR A 275 2.60 12.45 -10.62
C THR A 275 1.14 12.83 -10.40
N LEU A 276 0.88 14.01 -9.86
CA LEU A 276 -0.48 14.52 -9.69
C LEU A 276 -1.19 14.72 -11.05
N ASN A 277 -0.44 14.95 -12.13
CA ASN A 277 -1.00 15.00 -13.48
C ASN A 277 -1.31 13.60 -14.03
N GLU A 278 -0.42 12.60 -13.83
CA GLU A 278 -0.65 11.21 -14.30
C GLU A 278 -1.91 10.59 -13.71
N ILE A 279 -2.15 10.73 -12.41
CA ILE A 279 -3.36 10.19 -11.78
C ILE A 279 -4.63 10.82 -12.36
N MET A 280 -4.53 12.04 -12.91
CA MET A 280 -5.61 12.72 -13.60
C MET A 280 -5.72 12.35 -15.09
N GLY A 281 -4.82 11.52 -15.62
CA GLY A 281 -4.76 11.15 -17.04
C GLY A 281 -4.08 12.21 -17.92
N GLY A 282 -3.32 13.12 -17.31
CA GLY A 282 -2.53 14.13 -17.99
C GLY A 282 -1.03 13.83 -17.98
N GLU A 283 -0.26 14.64 -18.63
CA GLU A 283 1.19 14.57 -18.70
C GLU A 283 1.84 15.86 -18.16
N GLY A 284 3.16 15.82 -17.96
CA GLY A 284 3.98 16.95 -17.56
C GLY A 284 4.01 17.20 -16.06
N ASP A 285 4.77 18.22 -15.71
CA ASP A 285 5.06 18.61 -14.33
C ASP A 285 4.18 19.79 -13.90
N ILE A 286 4.02 19.96 -12.59
CA ILE A 286 3.49 21.18 -11.99
C ILE A 286 4.68 22.08 -11.67
N GLU A 287 4.76 23.22 -12.34
CA GLU A 287 5.89 24.15 -12.21
C GLU A 287 6.11 24.63 -10.77
N ASP A 288 7.40 24.85 -10.43
CA ASP A 288 7.77 25.31 -9.09
C ASP A 288 7.74 26.84 -9.01
N PRO A 289 6.82 27.43 -8.24
CA PRO A 289 6.74 28.87 -8.10
C PRO A 289 7.80 29.45 -7.14
N TYR A 290 8.71 28.61 -6.62
CA TYR A 290 9.71 29.04 -5.65
C TYR A 290 10.64 30.11 -6.23
N GLY A 291 10.71 31.28 -5.57
CA GLY A 291 11.51 32.43 -6.00
C GLY A 291 10.81 33.38 -6.95
N SER A 292 9.56 33.07 -7.36
CA SER A 292 8.73 33.94 -8.21
C SER A 292 7.76 34.82 -7.39
N GLY A 293 6.98 35.63 -8.10
CA GLY A 293 5.98 36.51 -7.52
C GLY A 293 4.70 35.78 -7.05
N LEU A 294 3.81 36.51 -6.39
CA LEU A 294 2.55 35.96 -5.88
C LEU A 294 1.62 35.49 -7.02
N ASP A 295 1.69 36.10 -8.19
CA ASP A 295 0.84 35.73 -9.32
C ASP A 295 1.18 34.34 -9.86
N ASP A 296 2.47 33.99 -9.97
CA ASP A 296 2.89 32.63 -10.35
C ASP A 296 2.44 31.59 -9.30
N TYR A 297 2.48 31.97 -8.01
CA TYR A 297 1.93 31.13 -6.96
C TYR A 297 0.41 30.92 -7.09
N ARG A 298 -0.34 31.95 -7.51
CA ARG A 298 -1.80 31.84 -7.77
C ARG A 298 -2.09 30.90 -8.93
N GLU A 299 -1.32 30.97 -10.00
CA GLU A 299 -1.46 30.05 -11.14
C GLU A 299 -1.18 28.60 -10.72
N THR A 300 -0.07 28.36 -10.03
CA THR A 300 0.28 27.03 -9.50
C THR A 300 -0.79 26.53 -8.50
N PHE A 301 -1.30 27.41 -7.63
CA PHE A 301 -2.35 27.07 -6.67
C PHE A 301 -3.63 26.65 -7.37
N ALA A 302 -4.07 27.37 -8.39
CA ALA A 302 -5.28 27.06 -9.16
C ALA A 302 -5.16 25.70 -9.87
N ILE A 303 -3.99 25.39 -10.45
CA ILE A 303 -3.71 24.09 -11.06
C ILE A 303 -3.80 22.98 -10.02
N ILE A 304 -3.13 23.14 -8.88
CA ILE A 304 -3.15 22.14 -7.80
C ILE A 304 -4.58 21.95 -7.29
N GLU A 305 -5.34 23.02 -7.08
CA GLU A 305 -6.72 22.94 -6.61
C GLU A 305 -7.61 22.19 -7.58
N GLU A 306 -7.51 22.46 -8.88
CA GLU A 306 -8.23 21.73 -9.93
C GLU A 306 -7.89 20.23 -9.88
N ARG A 307 -6.62 19.87 -9.78
CA ARG A 307 -6.19 18.47 -9.71
C ARG A 307 -6.66 17.78 -8.44
N ILE A 308 -6.63 18.47 -7.30
CA ILE A 308 -7.10 17.92 -6.02
C ILE A 308 -8.61 17.67 -6.03
N THR A 309 -9.40 18.60 -6.54
CA THR A 309 -10.86 18.39 -6.63
C THR A 309 -11.19 17.24 -7.56
N GLY A 310 -10.54 17.16 -8.73
CA GLY A 310 -10.69 16.03 -9.64
C GLY A 310 -10.20 14.68 -9.06
N LEU A 311 -9.13 14.69 -8.26
CA LEU A 311 -8.67 13.48 -7.57
C LEU A 311 -9.72 12.97 -6.58
N ILE A 312 -10.35 13.86 -5.82
CA ILE A 312 -11.44 13.51 -4.91
C ILE A 312 -12.63 12.93 -5.68
N ASP A 313 -12.99 13.54 -6.81
CA ASP A 313 -14.06 13.01 -7.69
C ASP A 313 -13.74 11.58 -8.18
N LYS A 314 -12.49 11.32 -8.58
CA LYS A 314 -12.05 9.97 -8.99
C LYS A 314 -12.11 8.96 -7.85
N ILE A 315 -11.74 9.37 -6.62
CA ILE A 315 -11.81 8.52 -5.45
C ILE A 315 -13.26 8.16 -5.12
N GLU A 316 -14.16 9.14 -5.08
CA GLU A 316 -15.58 8.93 -4.80
C GLU A 316 -16.25 8.03 -5.84
N ASN A 317 -15.84 8.16 -7.11
CA ASN A 317 -16.35 7.34 -8.22
C ASN A 317 -15.60 6.02 -8.41
N LYS A 318 -14.67 5.65 -7.49
CA LYS A 318 -13.88 4.41 -7.54
C LYS A 318 -13.09 4.23 -8.86
N GLN A 319 -12.54 5.32 -9.37
CA GLN A 319 -11.82 5.36 -10.66
C GLN A 319 -10.29 5.31 -10.50
N ILE A 320 -9.79 5.06 -9.28
CA ILE A 320 -8.36 4.89 -9.03
C ILE A 320 -8.01 3.42 -9.21
N ASP A 321 -7.23 3.15 -10.26
CA ASP A 321 -6.67 1.83 -10.54
C ASP A 321 -5.16 1.98 -10.75
N LEU A 322 -4.38 1.52 -9.78
CA LEU A 322 -2.92 1.67 -9.77
C LEU A 322 -2.18 0.70 -10.69
N TYR A 323 -2.87 -0.32 -11.17
CA TYR A 323 -2.27 -1.39 -11.96
C TYR A 323 -2.53 -1.25 -13.48
N ARG A 324 -3.36 -0.28 -13.89
CA ARG A 324 -3.67 -0.06 -15.32
C ARG A 324 -2.55 0.60 -16.15
N GLN A 325 -1.49 1.09 -15.51
CA GLN A 325 -0.48 1.94 -16.17
C GLN A 325 0.74 1.19 -16.71
N GLU A 326 0.80 -0.14 -16.59
CA GLU A 326 1.95 -0.95 -17.05
C GLU A 326 1.68 -1.71 -18.37
N GLN A 327 0.82 -1.18 -19.24
CA GLN A 327 0.63 -1.70 -20.61
C GLN A 327 1.27 -0.82 -21.65
#